data_c90158bb3b26851193486663373717b4
#
_entry.id   c90158bb3b26851193486663373717b4
#
_cell.length_a   1.000
_cell.length_b   1.000
_cell.length_c   1.000
_cell.angle_alpha   90.00
_cell.angle_beta   90.00
_cell.angle_gamma   90.00
#
_symmetry.space_group_name_H-M   'P 1'
#
loop_
_entity.id
_entity.type
_entity.pdbx_description
1 polymer ?
#
loop_
_entity_poly.entity_id
_entity_poly.type
_entity_poly.pdbx_seq_one_letter_code
_entity_poly.pdbx_strand_id
1 'polypeptide(L)'
;VRSLDFPLEVEFIKVSSYGRGRESSGRVRVVKGLTSSVKGRDVLVVEDIVDTGITLSFLLDYLKKKKPASLRLCALTDKPSRRQLPLNIDYLGFTVPDRFIVGYGIDWDEKFRYLPDICYLDDEK
;
A
#
# COMPACT_ATOMS: atom_id res chain seq x y z
N VAL A 1 14.30 4.39 -3.13
CA VAL A 1 15.33 4.90 -2.20
C VAL A 1 16.55 5.44 -2.94
N ARG A 2 17.12 4.71 -3.90
CA ARG A 2 18.34 5.13 -4.64
C ARG A 2 18.24 6.48 -5.36
N SER A 3 17.04 6.92 -5.68
CA SER A 3 16.78 8.20 -6.35
C SER A 3 16.52 9.36 -5.38
N LEU A 4 16.59 9.12 -4.08
CA LEU A 4 16.39 10.13 -3.06
C LEU A 4 17.76 10.57 -2.53
N ASP A 5 18.08 11.85 -2.71
CA ASP A 5 19.37 12.44 -2.35
C ASP A 5 19.29 13.18 -1.00
N PHE A 6 18.81 12.46 0.03
CA PHE A 6 18.78 12.94 1.40
C PHE A 6 18.77 11.77 2.39
N PRO A 7 19.24 11.96 3.64
CA PRO A 7 19.22 10.93 4.66
C PRO A 7 17.78 10.49 4.98
N LEU A 8 17.56 9.18 5.03
CA LEU A 8 16.26 8.60 5.40
C LEU A 8 16.45 7.27 6.13
N GLU A 9 15.44 6.88 6.88
CA GLU A 9 15.32 5.56 7.48
C GLU A 9 14.21 4.78 6.79
N VAL A 10 14.40 3.48 6.61
CA VAL A 10 13.40 2.58 6.03
C VAL A 10 12.88 1.65 7.12
N GLU A 11 11.57 1.62 7.29
CA GLU A 11 10.89 0.66 8.15
C GLU A 11 9.79 -0.07 7.39
N PHE A 12 9.48 -1.27 7.86
CA PHE A 12 8.40 -2.09 7.29
C PHE A 12 7.32 -2.30 8.33
N ILE A 13 6.09 -2.02 7.95
CA ILE A 13 4.90 -2.28 8.74
C ILE A 13 4.06 -3.34 8.05
N LYS A 14 3.50 -4.26 8.82
CA LYS A 14 2.61 -5.28 8.29
C LYS A 14 1.24 -5.15 8.93
N VAL A 15 0.24 -4.97 8.10
CA VAL A 15 -1.17 -5.01 8.47
C VAL A 15 -1.85 -6.20 7.79
N SER A 16 -2.85 -6.75 8.41
CA SER A 16 -3.66 -7.81 7.83
C SER A 16 -5.14 -7.51 8.05
N SER A 17 -5.95 -7.85 7.05
CA SER A 17 -7.40 -7.86 7.17
C SER A 17 -7.86 -9.22 7.72
N TYR A 18 -8.86 -9.19 8.63
CA TYR A 18 -9.50 -10.38 9.15
C TYR A 18 -10.71 -10.73 8.29
N GLY A 19 -10.87 -12.03 7.99
CA GLY A 19 -12.05 -12.60 7.37
C GLY A 19 -11.69 -13.74 6.42
N ARG A 20 -12.44 -14.87 6.51
CA ARG A 20 -12.40 -15.92 5.49
C ARG A 20 -13.36 -15.50 4.38
N GLY A 21 -12.85 -15.38 3.15
CA GLY A 21 -13.65 -15.13 1.96
C GLY A 21 -13.37 -13.79 1.29
N ARG A 22 -13.99 -13.57 0.12
CA ARG A 22 -13.86 -12.37 -0.72
C ARG A 22 -14.44 -11.09 -0.07
N GLU A 23 -15.18 -11.22 1.02
CA GLU A 23 -15.67 -10.12 1.81
C GLU A 23 -14.73 -9.93 3.01
N SER A 24 -13.90 -8.90 2.95
CA SER A 24 -13.14 -8.46 4.12
C SER A 24 -14.14 -8.01 5.19
N SER A 25 -14.12 -8.63 6.36
CA SER A 25 -15.01 -8.28 7.49
C SER A 25 -14.75 -6.88 8.06
N GLY A 26 -13.99 -6.04 7.37
CA GLY A 26 -13.64 -4.69 7.77
C GLY A 26 -12.72 -4.59 8.99
N ARG A 27 -12.28 -5.72 9.54
CA ARG A 27 -11.35 -5.74 10.67
C ARG A 27 -9.92 -5.82 10.18
N VAL A 28 -9.18 -4.75 10.42
CA VAL A 28 -7.75 -4.64 10.11
C VAL A 28 -6.96 -4.58 11.41
N ARG A 29 -5.84 -5.25 11.45
CA ARG A 29 -4.91 -5.18 12.59
C ARG A 29 -3.47 -4.99 12.13
N VAL A 30 -2.66 -4.37 12.98
CA VAL A 30 -1.21 -4.32 12.82
C VAL A 30 -0.62 -5.65 13.28
N VAL A 31 0.04 -6.36 12.37
CA VAL A 31 0.76 -7.61 12.64
C VAL A 31 2.19 -7.35 13.06
N LYS A 32 2.84 -6.40 12.37
CA LYS A 32 4.17 -5.89 12.71
C LYS A 32 4.11 -4.37 12.71
N GLY A 33 4.32 -3.76 13.86
CA GLY A 33 4.40 -2.30 14.02
C GLY A 33 5.78 -1.75 13.70
N LEU A 34 5.92 -0.44 13.90
CA LEU A 34 7.20 0.25 13.78
C LEU A 34 8.12 -0.12 14.95
N THR A 35 9.41 -0.18 14.67
CA THR A 35 10.46 -0.41 15.67
C THR A 35 10.93 0.89 16.32
N SER A 36 10.80 2.01 15.59
CA SER A 36 11.20 3.35 16.03
C SER A 36 10.01 4.28 16.19
N SER A 37 10.16 5.31 17.00
CA SER A 37 9.15 6.37 17.13
C SER A 37 9.15 7.26 15.89
N VAL A 38 7.96 7.54 15.36
CA VAL A 38 7.75 8.51 14.27
C VAL A 38 7.25 9.87 14.76
N LYS A 39 7.16 10.05 16.07
CA LYS A 39 6.68 11.31 16.65
C LYS A 39 7.57 12.48 16.22
N GLY A 40 6.96 13.51 15.65
CA GLY A 40 7.65 14.70 15.18
C GLY A 40 8.50 14.51 13.93
N ARG A 41 8.42 13.34 13.27
CA ARG A 41 9.17 13.03 12.05
C ARG A 41 8.27 13.13 10.82
N ASP A 42 8.87 13.42 9.69
CA ASP A 42 8.19 13.32 8.40
C ASP A 42 8.12 11.86 7.96
N VAL A 43 6.91 11.39 7.66
CA VAL A 43 6.64 9.99 7.32
C VAL A 43 6.08 9.91 5.90
N LEU A 44 6.69 9.10 5.07
CA LEU A 44 6.20 8.71 3.75
C LEU A 44 5.83 7.23 3.77
N VAL A 45 4.55 6.94 3.57
CA VAL A 45 4.07 5.57 3.34
C VAL A 45 4.23 5.26 1.86
N VAL A 46 4.82 4.13 1.55
CA VAL A 46 5.03 3.67 0.17
C VAL A 46 4.30 2.35 -0.05
N GLU A 47 3.48 2.31 -1.07
CA GLU A 47 2.66 1.16 -1.47
C GLU A 47 2.85 0.84 -2.95
N ASP A 48 2.75 -0.42 -3.30
CA ASP A 48 2.75 -0.86 -4.70
C ASP A 48 1.41 -0.59 -5.38
N ILE A 49 0.31 -0.83 -4.67
CA ILE A 49 -1.04 -0.68 -5.20
C ILE A 49 -2.01 -0.14 -4.14
N VAL A 50 -2.83 0.82 -4.54
CA VAL A 50 -4.00 1.27 -3.79
C VAL A 50 -5.25 0.68 -4.42
N ASP A 51 -5.92 -0.21 -3.70
CA ASP A 51 -7.15 -0.89 -4.12
C ASP A 51 -8.38 -0.29 -3.42
N THR A 52 -9.06 -1.01 -2.56
CA THR A 52 -10.27 -0.56 -1.86
C THR A 52 -10.03 0.63 -0.94
N GLY A 53 -8.83 0.79 -0.44
CA GLY A 53 -8.44 1.82 0.51
C GLY A 53 -8.70 1.45 1.98
N ILE A 54 -9.36 0.34 2.28
CA ILE A 54 -9.75 -0.03 3.65
C ILE A 54 -8.52 -0.23 4.53
N THR A 55 -7.61 -1.12 4.13
CA THR A 55 -6.39 -1.43 4.89
C THR A 55 -5.50 -0.21 5.02
N LEU A 56 -5.35 0.54 3.94
CA LEU A 56 -4.48 1.71 3.89
C LEU A 56 -5.03 2.89 4.70
N SER A 57 -6.35 3.10 4.69
CA SER A 57 -7.01 4.09 5.55
C SER A 57 -6.76 3.78 7.03
N PHE A 58 -6.91 2.52 7.43
CA PHE A 58 -6.59 2.09 8.79
C PHE A 58 -5.12 2.35 9.14
N LEU A 59 -4.19 2.02 8.23
CA LEU A 59 -2.76 2.24 8.44
C LEU A 59 -2.43 3.73 8.63
N LEU A 60 -2.99 4.59 7.78
CA LEU A 60 -2.77 6.03 7.87
C LEU A 60 -3.32 6.60 9.18
N ASP A 61 -4.49 6.16 9.63
CA ASP A 61 -5.05 6.57 10.92
C ASP A 61 -4.22 6.05 12.11
N TYR A 62 -3.71 4.83 12.02
CA TYR A 62 -2.79 4.27 13.01
C TYR A 62 -1.51 5.11 13.12
N LEU A 63 -0.93 5.52 11.99
CA LEU A 63 0.27 6.35 11.96
C LEU A 63 0.01 7.77 12.44
N LYS A 64 -1.14 8.39 12.09
CA LYS A 64 -1.54 9.72 12.59
C LYS A 64 -1.60 9.79 14.11
N LYS A 65 -2.08 8.74 14.77
CA LYS A 65 -2.15 8.65 16.24
C LYS A 65 -0.76 8.67 16.90
N LYS A 66 0.29 8.34 16.16
CA LYS A 66 1.69 8.40 16.62
C LYS A 66 2.30 9.80 16.50
N LYS A 67 1.52 10.79 16.06
CA LYS A 67 1.87 12.22 15.99
C LYS A 67 3.12 12.52 15.15
N PRO A 68 3.20 12.05 13.89
CA PRO A 68 4.26 12.49 12.98
C PRO A 68 4.15 13.98 12.70
N ALA A 69 5.25 14.62 12.28
CA ALA A 69 5.24 16.02 11.82
C ALA A 69 4.49 16.16 10.50
N SER A 70 4.66 15.19 9.59
CA SER A 70 3.87 15.06 8.38
C SER A 70 3.67 13.57 8.03
N LEU A 71 2.58 13.29 7.31
CA LEU A 71 2.26 11.95 6.82
C LEU A 71 1.75 12.06 5.40
N ARG A 72 2.46 11.41 4.47
CA ARG A 72 2.13 11.39 3.05
C ARG A 72 2.12 9.98 2.52
N LEU A 73 1.38 9.78 1.42
CA LEU A 73 1.23 8.50 0.73
C LEU A 73 1.80 8.59 -0.67
N CYS A 74 2.68 7.65 -0.98
CA CYS A 74 3.21 7.40 -2.31
C CYS A 74 2.74 6.02 -2.77
N ALA A 75 2.12 5.93 -3.94
CA ALA A 75 1.68 4.68 -4.54
C ALA A 75 2.21 4.55 -5.95
N LEU A 76 2.67 3.35 -6.30
CA LEU A 76 3.08 3.07 -7.68
C LEU A 76 1.86 3.00 -8.60
N THR A 77 0.82 2.29 -8.17
CA THR A 77 -0.41 2.11 -8.94
C THR A 77 -1.65 2.40 -8.09
N ASP A 78 -2.71 2.83 -8.74
CA ASP A 78 -4.01 3.09 -8.14
C ASP A 78 -5.13 2.45 -8.97
N LYS A 79 -6.07 1.77 -8.29
CA LYS A 79 -7.33 1.24 -8.87
C LYS A 79 -8.52 2.05 -8.36
N PRO A 80 -8.81 3.23 -8.91
CA PRO A 80 -9.87 4.09 -8.38
C PRO A 80 -11.26 3.46 -8.45
N SER A 81 -11.53 2.58 -9.42
CA SER A 81 -12.79 1.86 -9.56
C SER A 81 -13.10 0.90 -8.41
N ARG A 82 -12.08 0.45 -7.68
CA ARG A 82 -12.21 -0.42 -6.50
C ARG A 82 -12.38 0.34 -5.19
N ARG A 83 -12.26 1.66 -5.20
CA ARG A 83 -12.23 2.48 -4.00
C ARG A 83 -13.52 2.40 -3.21
N GLN A 84 -13.42 2.05 -1.93
CA GLN A 84 -14.53 2.02 -0.96
C GLN A 84 -14.41 3.14 0.07
N LEU A 85 -13.18 3.50 0.46
CA LEU A 85 -12.90 4.61 1.36
C LEU A 85 -12.06 5.66 0.64
N PRO A 86 -12.39 6.96 0.78
CA PRO A 86 -11.62 8.03 0.17
C PRO A 86 -10.20 8.06 0.77
N LEU A 87 -9.21 8.20 -0.10
CA LEU A 87 -7.81 8.35 0.25
C LEU A 87 -7.20 9.47 -0.57
N ASN A 88 -6.35 10.27 0.06
CA ASN A 88 -5.48 11.21 -0.64
C ASN A 88 -4.15 10.53 -0.93
N ILE A 89 -3.81 10.37 -2.20
CA ILE A 89 -2.50 9.88 -2.65
C ILE A 89 -1.69 11.11 -3.02
N ASP A 90 -0.62 11.38 -2.26
CA ASP A 90 0.21 12.58 -2.48
C ASP A 90 1.10 12.41 -3.72
N TYR A 91 1.61 11.20 -3.92
CA TYR A 91 2.48 10.87 -5.05
C TYR A 91 2.00 9.59 -5.72
N LEU A 92 1.49 9.70 -6.93
CA LEU A 92 0.96 8.59 -7.71
C LEU A 92 1.82 8.35 -8.96
N GLY A 93 2.20 7.09 -9.19
CA GLY A 93 2.82 6.67 -10.43
C GLY A 93 1.82 6.71 -11.58
N PHE A 94 0.86 5.79 -11.59
CA PHE A 94 -0.19 5.73 -12.62
C PHE A 94 -1.43 4.96 -12.14
N THR A 95 -2.55 5.18 -12.82
CA THR A 95 -3.79 4.43 -12.59
C THR A 95 -3.84 3.18 -13.44
N VAL A 96 -4.48 2.14 -12.91
CA VAL A 96 -4.72 0.87 -13.60
C VAL A 96 -6.20 0.53 -13.57
N PRO A 97 -6.73 -0.19 -14.58
CA PRO A 97 -8.11 -0.65 -14.60
C PRO A 97 -8.35 -1.73 -13.54
N ASP A 98 -9.61 -2.12 -13.34
CA ASP A 98 -9.99 -3.21 -12.43
C ASP A 98 -9.63 -4.58 -13.03
N ARG A 99 -8.34 -4.84 -13.09
CA ARG A 99 -7.74 -6.11 -13.52
C ARG A 99 -6.67 -6.52 -12.52
N PHE A 100 -6.39 -7.81 -12.42
CA PHE A 100 -5.23 -8.26 -11.66
C PHE A 100 -3.96 -7.83 -12.35
N ILE A 101 -3.06 -7.21 -11.59
CA ILE A 101 -1.73 -6.83 -12.04
C ILE A 101 -0.68 -7.68 -11.35
N VAL A 102 0.37 -8.02 -12.08
CA VAL A 102 1.51 -8.80 -11.62
C VAL A 102 2.79 -8.27 -12.25
N GLY A 103 3.90 -8.74 -11.72
CA GLY A 103 5.23 -8.34 -12.21
C GLY A 103 5.79 -7.12 -11.48
N TYR A 104 7.05 -6.83 -11.72
CA TYR A 104 7.79 -5.78 -11.03
C TYR A 104 7.75 -5.91 -9.49
N GLY A 105 7.78 -7.16 -9.00
CA GLY A 105 7.64 -7.50 -7.59
C GLY A 105 6.22 -7.81 -7.11
N ILE A 106 5.19 -7.39 -7.85
CA ILE A 106 3.78 -7.68 -7.54
C ILE A 106 3.48 -9.12 -7.95
N ASP A 107 2.78 -9.84 -7.08
CA ASP A 107 2.48 -11.26 -7.29
C ASP A 107 0.99 -11.56 -7.43
N TRP A 108 0.73 -12.74 -7.96
CA TRP A 108 -0.51 -13.46 -7.81
C TRP A 108 -0.19 -14.88 -7.35
N ASP A 109 -0.66 -15.26 -6.17
CA ASP A 109 -0.40 -16.58 -5.55
C ASP A 109 1.12 -16.91 -5.49
N GLU A 110 1.93 -15.96 -5.01
CA GLU A 110 3.40 -16.01 -4.92
C GLU A 110 4.13 -16.14 -6.27
N LYS A 111 3.43 -15.98 -7.39
CA LYS A 111 3.98 -16.12 -8.75
C LYS A 111 4.12 -14.75 -9.42
N PHE A 112 4.91 -14.71 -10.50
CA PHE A 112 5.07 -13.57 -11.43
C PHE A 112 5.86 -12.37 -10.91
N ARG A 113 6.37 -12.37 -9.68
CA ARG A 113 7.19 -11.24 -9.15
C ARG A 113 8.41 -10.92 -10.00
N TYR A 114 8.96 -11.92 -10.70
CA TYR A 114 10.18 -11.81 -11.50
C TYR A 114 10.00 -11.07 -12.83
N LEU A 115 8.78 -10.87 -13.29
CA LEU A 115 8.53 -10.17 -14.55
C LEU A 115 9.06 -8.74 -14.46
N PRO A 116 9.79 -8.25 -15.50
CA PRO A 116 10.40 -6.92 -15.45
C PRO A 116 9.39 -5.79 -15.56
N ASP A 117 8.22 -6.06 -16.10
CA ASP A 117 7.15 -5.10 -16.32
C ASP A 117 5.94 -5.41 -15.45
N ILE A 118 5.07 -4.40 -15.26
CA ILE A 118 3.74 -4.60 -14.68
C ILE A 118 2.80 -5.07 -15.80
N CYS A 119 2.24 -6.25 -15.63
CA CYS A 119 1.37 -6.91 -16.60
C CYS A 119 -0.03 -7.13 -16.01
N TYR A 120 -1.02 -7.26 -16.87
CA TYR A 120 -2.34 -7.73 -16.48
C TYR A 120 -2.39 -9.25 -16.58
N LEU A 121 -3.08 -9.89 -15.65
CA LEU A 121 -3.54 -11.25 -15.85
C LEU A 121 -4.85 -11.20 -16.62
N ASP A 122 -4.89 -11.93 -17.73
CA ASP A 122 -6.16 -12.20 -18.41
C ASP A 122 -6.94 -13.19 -17.58
N ASP A 123 -8.22 -12.92 -17.36
CA ASP A 123 -9.13 -13.91 -16.79
C ASP A 123 -9.14 -15.11 -17.76
N GLU A 124 -8.67 -16.26 -17.30
CA GLU A 124 -8.86 -17.49 -18.08
C GLU A 124 -10.36 -17.67 -18.27
N LYS A 125 -10.76 -17.68 -19.53
CA LYS A 125 -12.13 -17.98 -19.92
C LYS A 125 -12.47 -19.42 -19.60
#